data_e1a3e9bcc2b39e2f0d39dab4018b7b14
#
_entry.id   e1a3e9bcc2b39e2f0d39dab4018b7b14
#
_cell.length_a   1.000
_cell.length_b   1.000
_cell.length_c   1.000
_cell.angle_alpha   90.00
_cell.angle_beta   90.00
_cell.angle_gamma   90.00
#
_symmetry.space_group_name_H-M   'P 1'
#
loop_
_entity.id
_entity.type
_entity.pdbx_description
1 polymer ?
#
loop_
_entity_poly.entity_id
_entity_poly.type
_entity_poly.pdbx_seq_one_letter_code
_entity_poly.pdbx_strand_id
1 'polypeptide(L)'
;MKNGAAPSRSNMPKFDKATVRRWTQKALIVAVLLAAPAAYSEVELASVDAQDPGTLLGNYLSGRIARGDHDTATAADFYSKALAEDPSNEVILEQAFLLETASAHWDRALQLAHDLVKIEPAHRIAQFLLGCEAFKQGKYDEADQHFAEARQGPIADLTSTLARAWVKEAAGKPDEAFAILDSLSDADWAQFYQRYHRGLIADVAGKSDIAGEALAGAFKKNPGTLRVTEAYARHAVNANNRKLAVQTLKTHLSKTAGHPLSRALLEDINAGQTPPLLVISSTDGLAEVFYGIGDALAGEGGLDMGIIFLQFSQYLKPDFPLAHVALAEAYDNAKRYDLELQAFDRIPEASPLWLSVQIQKAFALNSLERVDESKTLLDSLIAKNPKDVRPLDALGNIMRSHERYGEARDAYSRAIALIPKPTKDNWALYYSRGVSNERLKDWPAAEADLKKALALSPEESVVLNYLGYSWVDQGMHLKTAMDYIRKAVKLKPEDGYYVDSLGWAYFRLGNLPAAVEQLERAVELRPDDPVINDHLGDASWRIGRKLEAKYQWQQSLSLKPESDQVVELEKKIKTGLADAPETKAADRTGDASQKLQR
;
A
#
# COMPACT_ATOMS: atom_id res chain seq x y z
N MET A 1 -3.16 5.78 -26.45
CA MET A 1 -2.19 5.56 -25.36
C MET A 1 -2.90 5.54 -24.02
N LYS A 2 -3.39 4.38 -23.62
CA LYS A 2 -4.14 4.16 -22.37
C LYS A 2 -3.33 3.55 -21.25
N ASN A 3 -2.03 3.58 -21.27
CA ASN A 3 -1.21 3.07 -20.17
C ASN A 3 -0.27 4.12 -19.60
N GLY A 4 -0.80 5.30 -19.27
CA GLY A 4 -0.24 6.00 -18.13
C GLY A 4 -0.67 5.18 -16.91
N ALA A 5 0.20 4.30 -16.40
CA ALA A 5 -0.03 3.65 -15.14
C ALA A 5 -0.56 4.70 -14.17
N ALA A 6 -1.77 4.49 -13.65
CA ALA A 6 -2.25 5.27 -12.52
C ALA A 6 -1.10 5.28 -11.51
N PRO A 7 -0.75 6.43 -10.92
CA PRO A 7 0.18 6.38 -9.80
C PRO A 7 -0.41 5.35 -8.85
N SER A 8 0.31 4.24 -8.68
CA SER A 8 -0.07 3.22 -7.70
C SER A 8 -0.33 3.98 -6.40
N ARG A 9 -1.23 3.51 -5.56
CA ARG A 9 -1.48 4.01 -4.20
C ARG A 9 -0.19 4.30 -3.40
N SER A 10 0.98 3.90 -3.94
CA SER A 10 2.31 4.09 -3.36
C SER A 10 2.79 5.54 -3.22
N ASN A 11 2.15 6.52 -3.81
CA ASN A 11 2.55 7.94 -3.74
C ASN A 11 1.70 8.80 -2.80
N MET A 12 0.73 8.20 -2.11
CA MET A 12 0.14 8.85 -0.95
C MET A 12 1.10 8.71 0.25
N PRO A 13 1.07 9.62 1.24
CA PRO A 13 1.82 9.43 2.47
C PRO A 13 1.28 8.17 3.14
N LYS A 14 1.88 7.03 2.81
CA LYS A 14 1.70 5.79 3.55
C LYS A 14 2.22 6.05 4.95
N PHE A 15 1.47 5.65 5.94
CA PHE A 15 1.95 5.55 7.30
C PHE A 15 3.30 4.83 7.26
N ASP A 16 4.32 5.47 7.73
CA ASP A 16 5.75 5.23 7.52
C ASP A 16 6.17 3.74 7.47
N LYS A 17 6.27 3.18 6.28
CA LYS A 17 6.89 1.86 6.03
C LYS A 17 8.42 1.95 5.83
N ALA A 18 9.01 3.14 5.89
CA ALA A 18 10.41 3.33 5.49
C ALA A 18 11.43 2.82 6.51
N THR A 19 11.05 2.56 7.74
CA THR A 19 12.00 2.26 8.81
C THR A 19 12.27 0.77 9.00
N VAL A 20 11.38 -0.14 8.55
CA VAL A 20 11.55 -1.60 8.70
C VAL A 20 12.37 -2.21 7.56
N ARG A 21 12.50 -1.55 6.43
CA ARG A 21 13.08 -2.10 5.18
C ARG A 21 14.61 -2.30 5.18
N ARG A 22 15.34 -2.04 6.25
CA ARG A 22 16.82 -2.13 6.29
C ARG A 22 17.40 -3.37 6.95
N TRP A 23 16.61 -4.32 7.47
CA TRP A 23 17.13 -5.42 8.29
C TRP A 23 16.92 -6.84 7.78
N THR A 24 16.34 -7.08 6.62
CA THR A 24 16.15 -8.43 6.06
C THR A 24 16.84 -8.63 4.72
N GLN A 25 18.19 -8.50 4.70
CA GLN A 25 19.00 -9.19 3.70
C GLN A 25 19.77 -10.31 4.43
N LYS A 26 19.17 -11.51 4.47
CA LYS A 26 19.81 -12.83 4.50
C LYS A 26 18.83 -13.89 5.02
N ALA A 27 18.01 -14.44 4.16
CA ALA A 27 17.60 -15.83 4.21
C ALA A 27 17.06 -16.24 2.82
N LEU A 28 17.90 -16.88 2.04
CA LEU A 28 17.55 -17.58 0.82
C LEU A 28 16.86 -18.89 1.22
N ILE A 29 15.62 -19.12 0.82
CA ILE A 29 15.07 -20.46 0.67
C ILE A 29 14.45 -20.57 -0.71
N VAL A 30 15.05 -21.44 -1.53
CA VAL A 30 14.62 -21.86 -2.86
C VAL A 30 13.35 -22.71 -2.72
N ALA A 31 12.26 -22.32 -3.34
CA ALA A 31 11.16 -23.20 -3.65
C ALA A 31 10.93 -23.20 -5.17
N VAL A 32 11.35 -24.29 -5.81
CA VAL A 32 11.01 -24.62 -7.19
C VAL A 32 9.56 -25.08 -7.20
N LEU A 33 8.69 -24.39 -7.92
CA LEU A 33 7.36 -24.88 -8.26
C LEU A 33 7.21 -24.88 -9.79
N LEU A 34 7.03 -26.08 -10.32
CA LEU A 34 6.70 -26.37 -11.70
C LEU A 34 5.36 -25.74 -12.09
N ALA A 35 5.38 -24.87 -13.10
CA ALA A 35 4.19 -24.32 -13.72
C ALA A 35 3.69 -25.29 -14.79
N ALA A 36 2.47 -25.79 -14.65
CA ALA A 36 1.68 -26.36 -15.73
C ALA A 36 0.62 -25.33 -16.16
N PRO A 37 0.39 -25.11 -17.46
CA PRO A 37 -0.62 -24.17 -17.92
C PRO A 37 -2.02 -24.76 -17.69
N ALA A 38 -2.82 -24.12 -16.87
CA ALA A 38 -4.24 -24.45 -16.72
C ALA A 38 -5.05 -23.69 -17.80
N ALA A 39 -5.63 -24.45 -18.72
CA ALA A 39 -6.70 -23.95 -19.58
C ALA A 39 -7.94 -23.72 -18.70
N TYR A 40 -8.32 -22.48 -18.51
CA TYR A 40 -9.61 -22.14 -17.90
C TYR A 40 -10.70 -22.29 -18.96
N SER A 41 -11.51 -23.35 -18.85
CA SER A 41 -12.87 -23.35 -19.40
C SER A 41 -13.76 -22.64 -18.39
N GLU A 42 -14.51 -21.64 -18.84
CA GLU A 42 -15.60 -21.06 -18.05
C GLU A 42 -16.58 -22.19 -17.71
N VAL A 43 -16.57 -22.61 -16.45
CA VAL A 43 -17.61 -23.44 -15.87
C VAL A 43 -18.68 -22.46 -15.38
N GLU A 44 -19.81 -22.41 -16.08
CA GLU A 44 -21.03 -21.80 -15.59
C GLU A 44 -21.34 -22.42 -14.22
N LEU A 45 -21.13 -21.67 -13.14
CA LEU A 45 -21.53 -22.08 -11.80
C LEU A 45 -23.07 -22.15 -11.77
N ALA A 46 -23.60 -23.35 -11.93
CA ALA A 46 -25.00 -23.62 -11.64
C ALA A 46 -25.27 -23.13 -10.22
N SER A 47 -26.35 -22.36 -10.05
CA SER A 47 -26.83 -21.90 -8.76
C SER A 47 -27.01 -23.12 -7.84
N VAL A 48 -26.07 -23.30 -6.91
CA VAL A 48 -26.17 -24.32 -5.86
C VAL A 48 -27.35 -23.92 -4.97
N ASP A 49 -28.34 -24.80 -4.89
CA ASP A 49 -29.51 -24.60 -4.06
C ASP A 49 -29.05 -24.44 -2.60
N ALA A 50 -29.34 -23.32 -1.97
CA ALA A 50 -28.84 -22.94 -0.64
C ALA A 50 -29.29 -23.88 0.50
N GLN A 51 -29.98 -24.97 0.17
CA GLN A 51 -30.48 -25.98 1.09
C GLN A 51 -29.73 -27.32 1.05
N ASP A 52 -28.80 -27.53 0.08
CA ASP A 52 -27.98 -28.73 0.10
C ASP A 52 -26.72 -28.44 0.97
N PRO A 53 -26.48 -29.18 2.07
CA PRO A 53 -25.31 -28.97 2.93
C PRO A 53 -23.97 -29.22 2.20
N GLY A 54 -24.02 -29.67 0.95
CA GLY A 54 -22.83 -30.07 0.19
C GLY A 54 -22.26 -31.40 0.70
N THR A 55 -21.17 -31.84 0.11
CA THR A 55 -20.40 -32.99 0.61
C THR A 55 -19.15 -32.49 1.34
N LEU A 56 -18.62 -33.28 2.27
CA LEU A 56 -17.36 -33.00 2.96
C LEU A 56 -16.27 -32.51 1.98
N LEU A 57 -16.05 -33.23 0.87
CA LEU A 57 -15.08 -32.85 -0.14
C LEU A 57 -15.44 -31.53 -0.85
N GLY A 58 -16.72 -31.36 -1.20
CA GLY A 58 -17.22 -30.14 -1.84
C GLY A 58 -17.03 -28.93 -0.93
N ASN A 59 -17.43 -29.02 0.32
CA ASN A 59 -17.26 -27.97 1.32
C ASN A 59 -15.76 -27.64 1.56
N TYR A 60 -14.91 -28.69 1.70
CA TYR A 60 -13.48 -28.50 1.87
C TYR A 60 -12.83 -27.79 0.68
N LEU A 61 -13.15 -28.21 -0.57
CA LEU A 61 -12.60 -27.58 -1.77
C LEU A 61 -13.08 -26.15 -1.97
N SER A 62 -14.37 -25.89 -1.73
CA SER A 62 -14.94 -24.53 -1.79
C SER A 62 -14.29 -23.62 -0.75
N GLY A 63 -14.08 -24.12 0.47
CA GLY A 63 -13.37 -23.39 1.51
C GLY A 63 -11.93 -23.05 1.13
N ARG A 64 -11.22 -23.99 0.48
CA ARG A 64 -9.86 -23.73 -0.04
C ARG A 64 -9.81 -22.68 -1.13
N ILE A 65 -10.77 -22.67 -2.05
CA ILE A 65 -10.87 -21.66 -3.11
C ILE A 65 -11.14 -20.29 -2.47
N ALA A 66 -12.18 -20.17 -1.65
CA ALA A 66 -12.50 -18.93 -0.97
C ALA A 66 -11.33 -18.38 -0.13
N ARG A 67 -10.59 -19.27 0.56
CA ARG A 67 -9.37 -18.88 1.27
C ARG A 67 -8.27 -18.37 0.32
N GLY A 68 -8.10 -18.99 -0.84
CA GLY A 68 -7.15 -18.54 -1.87
C GLY A 68 -7.45 -17.13 -2.38
N ASP A 69 -8.74 -16.79 -2.42
CA ASP A 69 -9.25 -15.47 -2.81
C ASP A 69 -9.31 -14.50 -1.61
N HIS A 70 -8.76 -14.87 -0.46
CA HIS A 70 -8.82 -14.13 0.81
C HIS A 70 -10.25 -13.83 1.28
N ASP A 71 -11.26 -14.59 0.82
CA ASP A 71 -12.63 -14.50 1.33
C ASP A 71 -12.78 -15.31 2.62
N THR A 72 -12.32 -14.72 3.72
CA THR A 72 -12.27 -15.38 5.03
C THR A 72 -13.63 -15.79 5.53
N ALA A 73 -14.67 -14.98 5.33
CA ALA A 73 -16.03 -15.26 5.80
C ALA A 73 -16.65 -16.44 5.05
N THR A 74 -16.59 -16.46 3.72
CA THR A 74 -17.07 -17.58 2.89
C THR A 74 -16.25 -18.85 3.17
N ALA A 75 -14.93 -18.71 3.33
CA ALA A 75 -14.07 -19.83 3.69
C ALA A 75 -14.45 -20.42 5.06
N ALA A 76 -14.69 -19.57 6.08
CA ALA A 76 -15.11 -19.98 7.42
C ALA A 76 -16.42 -20.79 7.39
N ASP A 77 -17.42 -20.31 6.62
CA ASP A 77 -18.70 -21.02 6.45
C ASP A 77 -18.49 -22.42 5.85
N PHE A 78 -17.73 -22.55 4.76
CA PHE A 78 -17.47 -23.84 4.13
C PHE A 78 -16.65 -24.78 5.01
N TYR A 79 -15.60 -24.29 5.70
CA TYR A 79 -14.86 -25.14 6.64
C TYR A 79 -15.70 -25.54 7.86
N SER A 80 -16.58 -24.69 8.35
CA SER A 80 -17.53 -25.02 9.42
C SER A 80 -18.52 -26.08 9.00
N LYS A 81 -19.02 -26.06 7.74
CA LYS A 81 -19.87 -27.11 7.17
C LYS A 81 -19.09 -28.43 7.01
N ALA A 82 -17.86 -28.38 6.50
CA ALA A 82 -17.02 -29.57 6.40
C ALA A 82 -16.71 -30.20 7.77
N LEU A 83 -16.45 -29.37 8.79
CA LEU A 83 -16.21 -29.82 10.17
C LEU A 83 -17.46 -30.48 10.79
N ALA A 84 -18.66 -30.03 10.42
CA ALA A 84 -19.91 -30.65 10.90
C ALA A 84 -20.08 -32.08 10.37
N GLU A 85 -19.55 -32.39 9.17
CA GLU A 85 -19.58 -33.73 8.59
C GLU A 85 -18.46 -34.65 9.12
N ASP A 86 -17.27 -34.09 9.44
CA ASP A 86 -16.15 -34.83 10.06
C ASP A 86 -15.58 -34.03 11.25
N PRO A 87 -16.27 -34.10 12.42
CA PRO A 87 -15.88 -33.34 13.62
C PRO A 87 -14.52 -33.75 14.24
N SER A 88 -13.97 -34.89 13.81
CA SER A 88 -12.70 -35.39 14.30
C SER A 88 -11.49 -34.98 13.45
N ASN A 89 -11.72 -34.28 12.36
CA ASN A 89 -10.68 -33.89 11.42
C ASN A 89 -9.89 -32.66 11.91
N GLU A 90 -8.71 -32.93 12.43
CA GLU A 90 -7.83 -31.89 13.03
C GLU A 90 -7.49 -30.77 12.04
N VAL A 91 -7.24 -31.10 10.77
CA VAL A 91 -6.90 -30.11 9.73
C VAL A 91 -8.09 -29.17 9.44
N ILE A 92 -9.31 -29.73 9.35
CA ILE A 92 -10.52 -28.95 9.12
C ILE A 92 -10.82 -28.09 10.36
N LEU A 93 -10.66 -28.64 11.55
CA LEU A 93 -10.85 -27.93 12.82
C LEU A 93 -9.91 -26.71 12.92
N GLU A 94 -8.62 -26.89 12.65
CA GLU A 94 -7.63 -25.80 12.65
C GLU A 94 -8.00 -24.71 11.64
N GLN A 95 -8.33 -25.09 10.39
CA GLN A 95 -8.71 -24.13 9.36
C GLN A 95 -9.99 -23.36 9.71
N ALA A 96 -11.02 -24.05 10.20
CA ALA A 96 -12.24 -23.41 10.67
C ALA A 96 -11.95 -22.42 11.80
N PHE A 97 -11.14 -22.81 12.78
CA PHE A 97 -10.74 -21.97 13.90
C PHE A 97 -10.02 -20.69 13.42
N LEU A 98 -9.01 -20.81 12.56
CA LEU A 98 -8.24 -19.66 12.08
C LEU A 98 -9.11 -18.68 11.27
N LEU A 99 -10.01 -19.20 10.44
CA LEU A 99 -10.88 -18.40 9.60
C LEU A 99 -12.00 -17.71 10.42
N GLU A 100 -12.61 -18.40 11.39
CA GLU A 100 -13.58 -17.80 12.30
C GLU A 100 -12.94 -16.69 13.16
N THR A 101 -11.68 -16.90 13.57
CA THR A 101 -10.89 -15.89 14.30
C THR A 101 -10.58 -14.67 13.41
N ALA A 102 -10.15 -14.89 12.17
CA ALA A 102 -9.86 -13.82 11.20
C ALA A 102 -11.12 -13.03 10.83
N SER A 103 -12.30 -13.67 10.86
CA SER A 103 -13.60 -13.07 10.63
C SER A 103 -14.23 -12.43 11.87
N ALA A 104 -13.56 -12.47 13.02
CA ALA A 104 -14.05 -11.99 14.32
C ALA A 104 -15.36 -12.63 14.81
N HIS A 105 -15.64 -13.86 14.41
CA HIS A 105 -16.79 -14.64 14.91
C HIS A 105 -16.44 -15.28 16.27
N TRP A 106 -16.33 -14.45 17.30
CA TRP A 106 -15.70 -14.80 18.59
C TRP A 106 -16.30 -15.99 19.30
N ASP A 107 -17.63 -16.10 19.36
CA ASP A 107 -18.30 -17.22 20.06
C ASP A 107 -17.90 -18.56 19.43
N ARG A 108 -17.89 -18.62 18.10
CA ARG A 108 -17.49 -19.82 17.37
C ARG A 108 -15.99 -20.07 17.46
N ALA A 109 -15.18 -19.04 17.30
CA ALA A 109 -13.72 -19.13 17.42
C ALA A 109 -13.30 -19.65 18.80
N LEU A 110 -13.90 -19.16 19.88
CA LEU A 110 -13.62 -19.64 21.25
C LEU A 110 -14.00 -21.11 21.44
N GLN A 111 -15.17 -21.53 20.92
CA GLN A 111 -15.56 -22.94 20.96
C GLN A 111 -14.52 -23.82 20.27
N LEU A 112 -14.13 -23.46 19.04
CA LEU A 112 -13.13 -24.22 18.27
C LEU A 112 -11.75 -24.18 18.92
N ALA A 113 -11.36 -23.05 19.56
CA ALA A 113 -10.12 -22.95 20.32
C ALA A 113 -10.09 -23.95 21.48
N HIS A 114 -11.18 -24.05 22.26
CA HIS A 114 -11.28 -25.04 23.33
C HIS A 114 -11.21 -26.49 22.83
N ASP A 115 -11.77 -26.78 21.66
CA ASP A 115 -11.69 -28.11 21.07
C ASP A 115 -10.26 -28.39 20.55
N LEU A 116 -9.63 -27.41 19.93
CA LEU A 116 -8.30 -27.53 19.35
C LEU A 116 -7.22 -27.77 20.43
N VAL A 117 -7.27 -27.06 21.56
CA VAL A 117 -6.27 -27.25 22.64
C VAL A 117 -6.42 -28.58 23.38
N LYS A 118 -7.53 -29.32 23.24
CA LYS A 118 -7.65 -30.70 23.75
C LYS A 118 -6.82 -31.67 22.92
N ILE A 119 -6.61 -31.38 21.64
CA ILE A 119 -5.87 -32.20 20.67
C ILE A 119 -4.42 -31.74 20.63
N GLU A 120 -4.22 -30.43 20.50
CA GLU A 120 -2.92 -29.76 20.46
C GLU A 120 -2.83 -28.71 21.58
N PRO A 121 -2.42 -29.10 22.81
CA PRO A 121 -2.39 -28.20 23.96
C PRO A 121 -1.53 -26.95 23.76
N ALA A 122 -0.51 -27.00 22.90
CA ALA A 122 0.38 -25.90 22.61
C ALA A 122 0.03 -25.13 21.31
N HIS A 123 -1.21 -25.27 20.80
CA HIS A 123 -1.62 -24.55 19.59
C HIS A 123 -1.63 -23.03 19.82
N ARG A 124 -0.66 -22.34 19.23
CA ARG A 124 -0.30 -20.94 19.54
C ARG A 124 -1.48 -19.98 19.48
N ILE A 125 -2.23 -19.99 18.38
CA ILE A 125 -3.31 -18.99 18.15
C ILE A 125 -4.51 -19.27 19.05
N ALA A 126 -4.83 -20.54 19.28
CA ALA A 126 -5.88 -20.93 20.23
C ALA A 126 -5.51 -20.49 21.65
N GLN A 127 -4.27 -20.72 22.07
CA GLN A 127 -3.78 -20.28 23.37
C GLN A 127 -3.78 -18.74 23.51
N PHE A 128 -3.43 -17.98 22.45
CA PHE A 128 -3.56 -16.52 22.50
C PHE A 128 -5.02 -16.07 22.65
N LEU A 129 -5.97 -16.67 21.92
CA LEU A 129 -7.38 -16.32 22.04
C LEU A 129 -7.93 -16.62 23.43
N LEU A 130 -7.66 -17.82 23.94
CA LEU A 130 -8.11 -18.24 25.29
C LEU A 130 -7.47 -17.37 26.38
N GLY A 131 -6.20 -17.00 26.21
CA GLY A 131 -5.54 -16.04 27.10
C GLY A 131 -6.18 -14.66 27.09
N CYS A 132 -6.61 -14.15 25.92
CA CYS A 132 -7.34 -12.90 25.82
C CYS A 132 -8.72 -13.00 26.49
N GLU A 133 -9.42 -14.12 26.32
CA GLU A 133 -10.72 -14.35 26.96
C GLU A 133 -10.59 -14.38 28.48
N ALA A 134 -9.67 -15.20 29.02
CA ALA A 134 -9.39 -15.29 30.45
C ALA A 134 -9.00 -13.92 31.03
N PHE A 135 -8.18 -13.15 30.31
CA PHE A 135 -7.79 -11.81 30.70
C PHE A 135 -9.00 -10.87 30.83
N LYS A 136 -9.90 -10.86 29.83
CA LYS A 136 -11.15 -10.05 29.86
C LYS A 136 -12.07 -10.45 31.02
N GLN A 137 -12.04 -11.71 31.42
CA GLN A 137 -12.80 -12.23 32.55
C GLN A 137 -12.15 -11.93 33.93
N GLY A 138 -10.96 -11.31 33.94
CA GLY A 138 -10.19 -11.06 35.17
C GLY A 138 -9.50 -12.29 35.77
N LYS A 139 -9.45 -13.39 35.03
CA LYS A 139 -8.80 -14.65 35.41
C LYS A 139 -7.31 -14.62 35.06
N TYR A 140 -6.56 -13.77 35.74
CA TYR A 140 -5.17 -13.46 35.36
C TYR A 140 -4.22 -14.66 35.41
N ASP A 141 -4.39 -15.60 36.37
CA ASP A 141 -3.54 -16.79 36.44
C ASP A 141 -3.80 -17.73 35.26
N GLU A 142 -5.07 -17.90 34.86
CA GLU A 142 -5.47 -18.68 33.69
C GLU A 142 -4.93 -18.01 32.39
N ALA A 143 -5.04 -16.68 32.27
CA ALA A 143 -4.50 -15.92 31.16
C ALA A 143 -2.96 -16.06 31.04
N ASP A 144 -2.24 -15.97 32.17
CA ASP A 144 -0.76 -16.16 32.19
C ASP A 144 -0.37 -17.55 31.71
N GLN A 145 -1.12 -18.59 32.13
CA GLN A 145 -0.89 -19.96 31.67
C GLN A 145 -1.11 -20.11 30.18
N HIS A 146 -2.23 -19.66 29.64
CA HIS A 146 -2.52 -19.70 28.21
C HIS A 146 -1.44 -18.99 27.39
N PHE A 147 -1.06 -17.78 27.78
CA PHE A 147 0.02 -17.06 27.09
C PHE A 147 1.38 -17.77 27.23
N ALA A 148 1.66 -18.46 28.33
CA ALA A 148 2.88 -19.24 28.49
C ALA A 148 2.93 -20.45 27.54
N GLU A 149 1.80 -21.13 27.33
CA GLU A 149 1.69 -22.28 26.41
C GLU A 149 1.80 -21.86 24.92
N ALA A 150 1.54 -20.58 24.59
CA ALA A 150 1.63 -20.06 23.22
C ALA A 150 3.07 -19.88 22.70
N ARG A 151 4.12 -20.10 23.51
CA ARG A 151 5.54 -19.80 23.21
C ARG A 151 6.16 -20.78 22.22
N GLN A 152 5.96 -20.57 20.93
CA GLN A 152 6.56 -21.40 19.87
C GLN A 152 7.13 -20.52 18.74
N GLY A 153 8.43 -20.29 18.80
CA GLY A 153 9.16 -19.48 17.81
C GLY A 153 9.25 -17.98 18.19
N PRO A 154 10.12 -17.22 17.51
CA PRO A 154 10.55 -15.89 17.97
C PRO A 154 9.43 -14.87 18.14
N ILE A 155 8.46 -14.83 17.22
CA ILE A 155 7.34 -13.89 17.26
C ILE A 155 6.36 -14.26 18.37
N ALA A 156 6.04 -15.56 18.50
CA ALA A 156 5.14 -16.03 19.54
C ALA A 156 5.78 -15.89 20.92
N ASP A 157 7.09 -16.09 21.05
CA ASP A 157 7.82 -15.87 22.29
C ASP A 157 7.81 -14.39 22.71
N LEU A 158 8.04 -13.47 21.77
CA LEU A 158 7.89 -12.04 22.02
C LEU A 158 6.46 -11.72 22.47
N THR A 159 5.46 -12.10 21.68
CA THR A 159 4.04 -11.79 21.94
C THR A 159 3.61 -12.33 23.31
N SER A 160 3.92 -13.60 23.60
CA SER A 160 3.64 -14.23 24.88
C SER A 160 4.29 -13.48 26.04
N THR A 161 5.57 -13.15 25.93
CA THR A 161 6.30 -12.45 26.99
C THR A 161 5.70 -11.08 27.26
N LEU A 162 5.37 -10.31 26.22
CA LEU A 162 4.70 -9.03 26.35
C LEU A 162 3.31 -9.17 26.96
N ALA A 163 2.50 -10.13 26.49
CA ALA A 163 1.15 -10.38 27.00
C ALA A 163 1.17 -10.77 28.48
N ARG A 164 2.07 -11.67 28.88
CA ARG A 164 2.27 -12.07 30.27
C ARG A 164 2.68 -10.90 31.17
N ALA A 165 3.54 -10.02 30.68
CA ALA A 165 3.90 -8.82 31.44
C ALA A 165 2.67 -7.94 31.71
N TRP A 166 1.77 -7.77 30.72
CA TRP A 166 0.51 -7.05 30.92
C TRP A 166 -0.45 -7.79 31.85
N VAL A 167 -0.45 -9.11 31.86
CA VAL A 167 -1.22 -9.90 32.84
C VAL A 167 -0.72 -9.64 34.26
N LYS A 168 0.60 -9.61 34.49
CA LYS A 168 1.16 -9.30 35.82
C LYS A 168 0.85 -7.87 36.26
N GLU A 169 0.88 -6.92 35.33
CA GLU A 169 0.47 -5.55 35.63
C GLU A 169 -1.02 -5.49 36.02
N ALA A 170 -1.91 -6.17 35.27
CA ALA A 170 -3.34 -6.28 35.58
C ALA A 170 -3.61 -6.90 36.96
N ALA A 171 -2.77 -7.84 37.40
CA ALA A 171 -2.80 -8.45 38.71
C ALA A 171 -2.22 -7.55 39.82
N GLY A 172 -1.82 -6.31 39.53
CA GLY A 172 -1.21 -5.38 40.49
C GLY A 172 0.26 -5.69 40.83
N LYS A 173 0.98 -6.42 39.97
CA LYS A 173 2.35 -6.90 40.18
C LYS A 173 3.33 -6.34 39.13
N PRO A 174 3.48 -5.00 38.99
CA PRO A 174 4.31 -4.40 37.96
C PRO A 174 5.80 -4.82 38.03
N ASP A 175 6.35 -5.14 39.19
CA ASP A 175 7.74 -5.59 39.33
C ASP A 175 7.93 -6.99 38.74
N GLU A 176 6.95 -7.90 38.88
CA GLU A 176 6.94 -9.19 38.15
C GLU A 176 6.82 -8.98 36.65
N ALA A 177 6.03 -8.00 36.20
CA ALA A 177 5.92 -7.63 34.78
C ALA A 177 7.29 -7.20 34.21
N PHE A 178 8.03 -6.36 34.92
CA PHE A 178 9.38 -5.96 34.52
C PHE A 178 10.36 -7.13 34.45
N ALA A 179 10.33 -8.04 35.44
CA ALA A 179 11.17 -9.22 35.42
C ALA A 179 10.87 -10.15 34.23
N ILE A 180 9.61 -10.27 33.83
CA ILE A 180 9.23 -11.01 32.63
C ILE A 180 9.80 -10.32 31.37
N LEU A 181 9.69 -9.01 31.24
CA LEU A 181 10.26 -8.27 30.11
C LEU A 181 11.79 -8.39 30.04
N ASP A 182 12.47 -8.47 31.18
CA ASP A 182 13.93 -8.64 31.24
C ASP A 182 14.39 -10.00 30.76
N SER A 183 13.48 -10.98 30.62
CA SER A 183 13.77 -12.32 30.06
C SER A 183 13.79 -12.34 28.52
N LEU A 184 13.39 -11.24 27.84
CA LEU A 184 13.44 -11.17 26.40
C LEU A 184 14.87 -11.20 25.86
N SER A 185 15.04 -11.74 24.65
CA SER A 185 16.35 -11.85 24.02
C SER A 185 16.99 -10.47 23.78
N ASP A 186 18.32 -10.45 23.71
CA ASP A 186 19.11 -9.24 23.43
C ASP A 186 19.04 -8.79 21.96
N ALA A 187 18.23 -9.44 21.13
CA ALA A 187 18.04 -9.03 19.74
C ALA A 187 17.45 -7.60 19.67
N ASP A 188 18.01 -6.79 18.82
CA ASP A 188 17.66 -5.36 18.68
C ASP A 188 16.17 -5.08 18.50
N TRP A 189 15.47 -5.94 17.75
CA TRP A 189 14.04 -5.81 17.52
C TRP A 189 13.23 -6.16 18.78
N ALA A 190 13.63 -7.18 19.55
CA ALA A 190 12.97 -7.56 20.80
C ALA A 190 13.17 -6.48 21.88
N GLN A 191 14.38 -5.93 21.97
CA GLN A 191 14.72 -4.83 22.87
C GLN A 191 13.92 -3.55 22.62
N PHE A 192 13.52 -3.29 21.35
CA PHE A 192 12.64 -2.17 21.02
C PHE A 192 11.25 -2.35 21.67
N TYR A 193 10.63 -3.50 21.49
CA TYR A 193 9.33 -3.82 22.10
C TYR A 193 9.40 -3.89 23.62
N GLN A 194 10.46 -4.47 24.17
CA GLN A 194 10.70 -4.52 25.61
C GLN A 194 10.67 -3.11 26.24
N ARG A 195 11.47 -2.18 25.70
CA ARG A 195 11.53 -0.80 26.21
C ARG A 195 10.20 -0.07 26.06
N TYR A 196 9.56 -0.25 24.93
CA TYR A 196 8.27 0.39 24.67
C TYR A 196 7.22 -0.07 25.67
N HIS A 197 6.99 -1.38 25.81
CA HIS A 197 6.00 -1.91 26.74
C HIS A 197 6.40 -1.74 28.21
N ARG A 198 7.69 -1.76 28.53
CA ARG A 198 8.17 -1.39 29.88
C ARG A 198 7.77 0.03 30.23
N GLY A 199 7.90 0.96 29.31
CA GLY A 199 7.48 2.35 29.50
C GLY A 199 5.97 2.49 29.69
N LEU A 200 5.18 1.79 28.88
CA LEU A 200 3.71 1.81 29.00
C LEU A 200 3.22 1.18 30.32
N ILE A 201 3.77 0.02 30.71
CA ILE A 201 3.46 -0.63 31.98
C ILE A 201 3.84 0.29 33.17
N ALA A 202 5.00 0.93 33.11
CA ALA A 202 5.45 1.85 34.14
C ALA A 202 4.53 3.08 34.26
N ASP A 203 4.03 3.59 33.12
CA ASP A 203 3.05 4.70 33.12
C ASP A 203 1.75 4.27 33.81
N VAL A 204 1.19 3.10 33.48
CA VAL A 204 -0.03 2.58 34.09
C VAL A 204 0.17 2.31 35.60
N ALA A 205 1.33 1.78 35.99
CA ALA A 205 1.69 1.51 37.37
C ALA A 205 2.08 2.77 38.17
N GLY A 206 2.09 3.97 37.56
CA GLY A 206 2.48 5.23 38.22
C GLY A 206 3.98 5.35 38.51
N LYS A 207 4.83 4.54 37.87
CA LYS A 207 6.29 4.54 38.03
C LYS A 207 6.95 5.48 37.01
N SER A 208 6.71 6.78 37.14
CA SER A 208 7.03 7.81 36.12
C SER A 208 8.50 7.84 35.69
N ASP A 209 9.46 7.66 36.61
CA ASP A 209 10.90 7.68 36.29
C ASP A 209 11.27 6.51 35.36
N ILE A 210 10.75 5.31 35.66
CA ILE A 210 10.97 4.11 34.82
C ILE A 210 10.33 4.30 33.45
N ALA A 211 9.13 4.86 33.40
CA ALA A 211 8.43 5.16 32.15
C ALA A 211 9.24 6.13 31.28
N GLY A 212 9.71 7.22 31.87
CA GLY A 212 10.49 8.23 31.16
C GLY A 212 11.78 7.69 30.57
N GLU A 213 12.54 6.89 31.31
CA GLU A 213 13.77 6.28 30.84
C GLU A 213 13.53 5.27 29.70
N ALA A 214 12.54 4.39 29.87
CA ALA A 214 12.22 3.35 28.91
C ALA A 214 11.70 3.93 27.58
N LEU A 215 10.75 4.90 27.64
CA LEU A 215 10.20 5.56 26.46
C LEU A 215 11.23 6.43 25.75
N ALA A 216 12.11 7.14 26.50
CA ALA A 216 13.22 7.88 25.91
C ALA A 216 14.17 6.95 25.13
N GLY A 217 14.49 5.76 25.70
CA GLY A 217 15.31 4.75 25.06
C GLY A 217 14.68 4.21 23.78
N ALA A 218 13.39 3.89 23.79
CA ALA A 218 12.63 3.44 22.63
C ALA A 218 12.58 4.52 21.53
N PHE A 219 12.27 5.78 21.89
CA PHE A 219 12.22 6.91 20.97
C PHE A 219 13.58 7.21 20.34
N LYS A 220 14.66 7.16 21.12
CA LYS A 220 16.01 7.37 20.61
C LYS A 220 16.39 6.32 19.55
N LYS A 221 15.96 5.07 19.75
CA LYS A 221 16.20 3.97 18.80
C LYS A 221 15.46 4.20 17.48
N ASN A 222 14.21 4.62 17.53
CA ASN A 222 13.38 4.87 16.35
C ASN A 222 12.42 6.07 16.53
N PRO A 223 12.88 7.29 16.27
CA PRO A 223 12.06 8.50 16.42
C PRO A 223 11.00 8.68 15.31
N GLY A 224 10.95 7.78 14.31
CA GLY A 224 9.91 7.73 13.28
C GLY A 224 8.68 6.92 13.70
N THR A 225 8.76 6.12 14.77
CA THR A 225 7.64 5.29 15.19
C THR A 225 6.55 6.11 15.88
N LEU A 226 5.35 6.12 15.30
CA LEU A 226 4.22 6.91 15.79
C LEU A 226 3.90 6.60 17.26
N ARG A 227 3.64 5.33 17.58
CA ARG A 227 3.16 4.94 18.91
C ARG A 227 4.16 5.25 20.03
N VAL A 228 5.44 5.03 19.78
CA VAL A 228 6.50 5.40 20.73
C VAL A 228 6.57 6.92 20.90
N THR A 229 6.41 7.68 19.81
CA THR A 229 6.39 9.15 19.84
C THR A 229 5.21 9.68 20.66
N GLU A 230 4.01 9.13 20.42
CA GLU A 230 2.80 9.51 21.17
C GLU A 230 2.95 9.17 22.67
N ALA A 231 3.43 7.94 22.98
CA ALA A 231 3.65 7.52 24.36
C ALA A 231 4.61 8.47 25.08
N TYR A 232 5.78 8.72 24.47
CA TYR A 232 6.81 9.56 25.09
C TYR A 232 6.37 11.03 25.23
N ALA A 233 5.67 11.58 24.23
CA ALA A 233 5.16 12.94 24.32
C ALA A 233 4.06 13.09 25.38
N ARG A 234 3.12 12.15 25.47
CA ARG A 234 2.06 12.12 26.47
C ARG A 234 2.63 11.92 27.88
N HIS A 235 3.56 10.99 28.06
CA HIS A 235 4.30 10.82 29.29
C HIS A 235 4.97 12.14 29.72
N ALA A 236 5.75 12.75 28.84
CA ALA A 236 6.48 13.99 29.14
C ALA A 236 5.55 15.14 29.59
N VAL A 237 4.39 15.30 28.94
CA VAL A 237 3.40 16.32 29.35
C VAL A 237 2.82 16.01 30.73
N ASN A 238 2.49 14.74 31.01
CA ASN A 238 1.94 14.32 32.31
C ASN A 238 2.98 14.40 33.42
N ALA A 239 4.28 14.28 33.09
CA ALA A 239 5.42 14.55 33.98
C ALA A 239 5.82 16.04 34.05
N ASN A 240 4.93 16.99 33.64
CA ASN A 240 5.15 18.44 33.61
C ASN A 240 6.32 18.89 32.71
N ASN A 241 6.79 18.08 31.78
CA ASN A 241 7.85 18.45 30.82
C ASN A 241 7.28 18.72 29.42
N ARG A 242 6.46 19.77 29.30
CA ARG A 242 5.83 20.20 28.04
C ARG A 242 6.85 20.49 26.93
N LYS A 243 8.02 21.04 27.29
CA LYS A 243 9.09 21.34 26.33
C LYS A 243 9.60 20.08 25.64
N LEU A 244 9.81 19.01 26.41
CA LEU A 244 10.23 17.70 25.87
C LEU A 244 9.17 17.11 24.94
N ALA A 245 7.88 17.15 25.35
CA ALA A 245 6.78 16.66 24.54
C ALA A 245 6.72 17.34 23.15
N VAL A 246 6.80 18.68 23.13
CA VAL A 246 6.83 19.47 21.89
C VAL A 246 8.03 19.11 21.01
N GLN A 247 9.22 18.94 21.62
CA GLN A 247 10.44 18.56 20.89
C GLN A 247 10.32 17.15 20.27
N THR A 248 9.79 16.19 21.02
CA THR A 248 9.54 14.82 20.57
C THR A 248 8.64 14.80 19.34
N LEU A 249 7.48 15.48 19.39
CA LEU A 249 6.54 15.57 18.29
C LEU A 249 7.11 16.29 17.06
N LYS A 250 7.83 17.40 17.25
CA LYS A 250 8.50 18.11 16.15
C LYS A 250 9.55 17.22 15.46
N THR A 251 10.30 16.44 16.23
CA THR A 251 11.28 15.49 15.67
C THR A 251 10.59 14.43 14.82
N HIS A 252 9.49 13.85 15.29
CA HIS A 252 8.70 12.90 14.52
C HIS A 252 8.12 13.53 13.25
N LEU A 253 7.46 14.68 13.36
CA LEU A 253 6.84 15.38 12.23
C LEU A 253 7.84 15.77 11.14
N SER A 254 9.11 16.04 11.50
CA SER A 254 10.17 16.28 10.51
C SER A 254 10.56 15.04 9.70
N LYS A 255 10.18 13.84 10.16
CA LYS A 255 10.50 12.55 9.52
C LYS A 255 9.31 11.91 8.80
N THR A 256 8.07 12.27 9.16
CA THR A 256 6.84 11.58 8.76
C THR A 256 5.86 12.44 7.97
N ALA A 257 6.34 13.49 7.28
CA ALA A 257 5.55 14.37 6.43
C ALA A 257 4.24 14.90 7.06
N GLY A 258 4.21 15.04 8.39
CA GLY A 258 3.10 15.68 9.08
C GLY A 258 1.95 14.74 9.45
N HIS A 259 2.24 13.59 10.06
CA HIS A 259 1.25 12.63 10.52
C HIS A 259 0.09 13.25 11.31
N PRO A 260 -1.19 13.00 10.98
CA PRO A 260 -2.35 13.68 11.56
C PRO A 260 -2.43 13.58 13.10
N LEU A 261 -2.20 12.39 13.67
CA LEU A 261 -2.23 12.20 15.13
C LEU A 261 -1.14 12.99 15.85
N SER A 262 0.09 12.98 15.33
CA SER A 262 1.18 13.73 15.95
C SER A 262 0.97 15.25 15.83
N ARG A 263 0.34 15.70 14.74
CA ARG A 263 -0.01 17.12 14.57
C ARG A 263 -1.09 17.52 15.55
N ALA A 264 -2.19 16.78 15.64
CA ALA A 264 -3.26 17.05 16.58
C ALA A 264 -2.75 17.05 18.02
N LEU A 265 -1.94 16.06 18.41
CA LEU A 265 -1.33 16.01 19.74
C LEU A 265 -0.42 17.22 20.01
N LEU A 266 0.34 17.67 19.02
CA LEU A 266 1.17 18.88 19.15
C LEU A 266 0.33 20.13 19.31
N GLU A 267 -0.78 20.26 18.58
CA GLU A 267 -1.73 21.36 18.69
C GLU A 267 -2.37 21.42 20.08
N ASP A 268 -2.86 20.28 20.59
CA ASP A 268 -3.43 20.17 21.95
C ASP A 268 -2.42 20.61 23.02
N ILE A 269 -1.19 20.10 22.94
CA ILE A 269 -0.13 20.45 23.90
C ILE A 269 0.22 21.95 23.82
N ASN A 270 0.30 22.51 22.61
CA ASN A 270 0.56 23.95 22.43
C ASN A 270 -0.61 24.83 22.93
N ALA A 271 -1.85 24.34 22.85
CA ALA A 271 -3.03 24.97 23.40
C ALA A 271 -3.12 24.89 24.95
N GLY A 272 -2.13 24.28 25.60
CA GLY A 272 -2.08 24.16 27.05
C GLY A 272 -2.75 22.91 27.62
N GLN A 273 -3.29 22.04 26.77
CA GLN A 273 -3.92 20.78 27.20
C GLN A 273 -2.90 19.78 27.74
N THR A 274 -3.35 18.88 28.59
CA THR A 274 -2.59 17.72 29.07
C THR A 274 -3.33 16.46 28.62
N PRO A 275 -3.06 15.95 27.40
CA PRO A 275 -3.68 14.72 26.91
C PRO A 275 -3.38 13.54 27.83
N PRO A 276 -4.31 12.59 28.00
CA PRO A 276 -4.08 11.42 28.86
C PRO A 276 -2.89 10.60 28.34
N LEU A 277 -2.34 9.75 29.20
CA LEU A 277 -1.34 8.74 28.81
C LEU A 277 -1.86 7.92 27.62
N LEU A 278 -0.95 7.35 26.84
CA LEU A 278 -1.31 6.59 25.63
C LEU A 278 -2.12 5.34 25.97
N VAL A 279 -1.72 4.68 27.04
CA VAL A 279 -2.34 3.49 27.61
C VAL A 279 -2.72 3.83 29.05
N ILE A 280 -3.98 3.61 29.40
CA ILE A 280 -4.53 3.95 30.71
C ILE A 280 -5.01 2.74 31.50
N SER A 281 -4.95 1.57 30.88
CA SER A 281 -5.32 0.29 31.48
C SER A 281 -4.48 -0.86 30.94
N SER A 282 -4.41 -1.96 31.69
CA SER A 282 -3.73 -3.17 31.23
C SER A 282 -4.42 -3.78 29.99
N THR A 283 -5.74 -3.60 29.83
CA THR A 283 -6.47 -4.03 28.62
C THR A 283 -6.01 -3.23 27.39
N ASP A 284 -5.86 -1.89 27.51
CA ASP A 284 -5.30 -1.09 26.44
C ASP A 284 -3.88 -1.53 26.07
N GLY A 285 -3.07 -1.87 27.08
CA GLY A 285 -1.71 -2.31 26.88
C GLY A 285 -1.60 -3.68 26.21
N LEU A 286 -2.46 -4.60 26.57
CA LEU A 286 -2.53 -5.92 25.90
C LEU A 286 -3.04 -5.77 24.45
N ALA A 287 -4.01 -4.90 24.21
CA ALA A 287 -4.47 -4.57 22.85
C ALA A 287 -3.36 -3.94 22.00
N GLU A 288 -2.51 -3.10 22.59
CA GLU A 288 -1.34 -2.51 21.94
C GLU A 288 -0.28 -3.56 21.55
N VAL A 289 -0.10 -4.65 22.34
CA VAL A 289 0.77 -5.78 21.97
C VAL A 289 0.29 -6.39 20.65
N PHE A 290 -0.98 -6.80 20.61
CA PHE A 290 -1.54 -7.45 19.42
C PHE A 290 -1.63 -6.51 18.22
N TYR A 291 -1.91 -5.22 18.43
CA TYR A 291 -1.85 -4.21 17.38
C TYR A 291 -0.43 -4.12 16.78
N GLY A 292 0.59 -3.91 17.61
CA GLY A 292 1.96 -3.69 17.12
C GLY A 292 2.55 -4.89 16.38
N ILE A 293 2.27 -6.10 16.86
CA ILE A 293 2.71 -7.35 16.18
C ILE A 293 1.88 -7.61 14.93
N GLY A 294 0.56 -7.40 14.99
CA GLY A 294 -0.35 -7.60 13.85
C GLY A 294 -0.03 -6.68 12.68
N ASP A 295 0.19 -5.39 12.94
CA ASP A 295 0.58 -4.39 11.94
C ASP A 295 1.92 -4.73 11.26
N ALA A 296 2.92 -5.15 12.06
CA ALA A 296 4.22 -5.58 11.55
C ALA A 296 4.09 -6.82 10.64
N LEU A 297 3.36 -7.85 11.08
CA LEU A 297 3.14 -9.08 10.30
C LEU A 297 2.42 -8.82 8.99
N ALA A 298 1.34 -8.04 9.00
CA ALA A 298 0.58 -7.68 7.80
C ALA A 298 1.44 -6.95 6.77
N GLY A 299 2.41 -6.13 7.23
CA GLY A 299 3.34 -5.39 6.38
C GLY A 299 4.49 -6.21 5.78
N GLU A 300 4.86 -7.34 6.39
CA GLU A 300 6.05 -8.14 6.05
C GLU A 300 5.72 -9.49 5.36
N GLY A 301 4.51 -9.66 4.84
CA GLY A 301 4.11 -10.86 4.09
C GLY A 301 3.42 -11.93 4.93
N GLY A 302 3.17 -11.67 6.22
CA GLY A 302 2.38 -12.52 7.10
C GLY A 302 0.92 -12.07 7.21
N LEU A 303 0.28 -11.77 6.08
CA LEU A 303 -1.02 -11.09 6.01
C LEU A 303 -2.11 -11.76 6.86
N ASP A 304 -2.34 -13.07 6.69
CA ASP A 304 -3.38 -13.81 7.41
C ASP A 304 -3.16 -13.75 8.93
N MET A 305 -1.91 -13.94 9.36
CA MET A 305 -1.56 -13.86 10.78
C MET A 305 -1.66 -12.42 11.31
N GLY A 306 -1.27 -11.44 10.49
CA GLY A 306 -1.42 -10.03 10.81
C GLY A 306 -2.88 -9.66 11.07
N ILE A 307 -3.81 -10.12 10.22
CA ILE A 307 -5.25 -9.94 10.41
C ILE A 307 -5.71 -10.55 11.74
N ILE A 308 -5.33 -11.79 12.03
CA ILE A 308 -5.72 -12.47 13.29
C ILE A 308 -5.25 -11.68 14.51
N PHE A 309 -4.01 -11.21 14.52
CA PHE A 309 -3.47 -10.43 15.64
C PHE A 309 -4.15 -9.07 15.78
N LEU A 310 -4.45 -8.39 14.66
CA LEU A 310 -5.24 -7.15 14.66
C LEU A 310 -6.66 -7.39 15.17
N GLN A 311 -7.25 -8.53 14.86
CA GLN A 311 -8.55 -8.93 15.41
C GLN A 311 -8.48 -9.17 16.92
N PHE A 312 -7.40 -9.78 17.46
CA PHE A 312 -7.21 -9.88 18.92
C PHE A 312 -7.10 -8.50 19.57
N SER A 313 -6.40 -7.56 18.94
CA SER A 313 -6.36 -6.18 19.42
C SER A 313 -7.77 -5.58 19.53
N GLN A 314 -8.63 -5.79 18.53
CA GLN A 314 -10.02 -5.33 18.54
C GLN A 314 -10.92 -6.13 19.48
N TYR A 315 -10.67 -7.41 19.67
CA TYR A 315 -11.37 -8.21 20.66
C TYR A 315 -11.18 -7.67 22.08
N LEU A 316 -9.98 -7.17 22.38
CA LEU A 316 -9.66 -6.53 23.65
C LEU A 316 -10.15 -5.08 23.72
N LYS A 317 -9.99 -4.31 22.64
CA LYS A 317 -10.32 -2.89 22.55
C LYS A 317 -11.05 -2.57 21.24
N PRO A 318 -12.39 -2.71 21.18
CA PRO A 318 -13.17 -2.52 19.96
C PRO A 318 -13.10 -1.09 19.38
N ASP A 319 -12.82 -0.09 20.20
CA ASP A 319 -12.72 1.32 19.83
C ASP A 319 -11.27 1.79 19.59
N PHE A 320 -10.42 0.93 19.05
CA PHE A 320 -9.02 1.25 18.74
C PHE A 320 -8.86 1.71 17.28
N PRO A 321 -8.87 3.02 16.96
CA PRO A 321 -8.87 3.52 15.59
C PRO A 321 -7.69 3.05 14.74
N LEU A 322 -6.47 2.97 15.32
CA LEU A 322 -5.30 2.52 14.57
C LEU A 322 -5.36 1.03 14.22
N ALA A 323 -5.95 0.19 15.08
CA ALA A 323 -6.16 -1.22 14.74
C ALA A 323 -7.17 -1.38 13.58
N HIS A 324 -8.21 -0.52 13.51
CA HIS A 324 -9.12 -0.49 12.37
C HIS A 324 -8.43 -0.02 11.08
N VAL A 325 -7.55 1.00 11.16
CA VAL A 325 -6.76 1.45 9.99
C VAL A 325 -5.80 0.35 9.52
N ALA A 326 -5.10 -0.32 10.45
CA ALA A 326 -4.20 -1.42 10.10
C ALA A 326 -4.94 -2.61 9.47
N LEU A 327 -6.14 -2.94 9.98
CA LEU A 327 -7.01 -3.95 9.34
C LEU A 327 -7.45 -3.53 7.94
N ALA A 328 -7.86 -2.28 7.77
CA ALA A 328 -8.23 -1.77 6.45
C ALA A 328 -7.05 -1.85 5.46
N GLU A 329 -5.83 -1.50 5.89
CA GLU A 329 -4.63 -1.67 5.06
C GLU A 329 -4.32 -3.15 4.74
N ALA A 330 -4.54 -4.04 5.70
CA ALA A 330 -4.41 -5.48 5.49
C ALA A 330 -5.43 -6.00 4.45
N TYR A 331 -6.68 -5.54 4.54
CA TYR A 331 -7.73 -5.88 3.57
C TYR A 331 -7.49 -5.27 2.19
N ASP A 332 -6.92 -4.06 2.08
CA ASP A 332 -6.47 -3.50 0.79
C ASP A 332 -5.38 -4.38 0.14
N ASN A 333 -4.41 -4.85 0.94
CA ASN A 333 -3.38 -5.78 0.46
C ASN A 333 -3.96 -7.12 0.00
N ALA A 334 -5.04 -7.59 0.65
CA ALA A 334 -5.81 -8.77 0.26
C ALA A 334 -6.78 -8.51 -0.90
N LYS A 335 -6.92 -7.27 -1.38
CA LYS A 335 -7.92 -6.82 -2.35
C LYS A 335 -9.38 -7.03 -1.88
N ARG A 336 -9.59 -7.13 -0.58
CA ARG A 336 -10.91 -7.23 0.06
C ARG A 336 -11.42 -5.85 0.43
N TYR A 337 -11.72 -5.08 -0.61
CA TYR A 337 -12.17 -3.68 -0.50
C TYR A 337 -13.50 -3.54 0.24
N ASP A 338 -14.33 -4.58 0.24
CA ASP A 338 -15.56 -4.69 1.01
C ASP A 338 -15.29 -4.67 2.54
N LEU A 339 -14.30 -5.43 3.00
CA LEU A 339 -13.87 -5.46 4.40
C LEU A 339 -13.07 -4.21 4.78
N GLU A 340 -12.27 -3.67 3.85
CA GLU A 340 -11.59 -2.38 4.01
C GLU A 340 -12.60 -1.26 4.33
N LEU A 341 -13.71 -1.18 3.58
CA LEU A 341 -14.78 -0.20 3.82
C LEU A 341 -15.38 -0.37 5.22
N GLN A 342 -15.67 -1.60 5.63
CA GLN A 342 -16.24 -1.88 6.96
C GLN A 342 -15.29 -1.46 8.10
N ALA A 343 -13.98 -1.69 7.94
CA ALA A 343 -12.98 -1.28 8.91
C ALA A 343 -12.89 0.27 9.00
N PHE A 344 -12.95 0.97 7.88
CA PHE A 344 -12.97 2.43 7.85
C PHE A 344 -14.23 3.03 8.48
N ASP A 345 -15.38 2.36 8.39
CA ASP A 345 -16.63 2.82 9.01
C ASP A 345 -16.59 2.84 10.54
N ARG A 346 -15.62 2.16 11.15
CA ARG A 346 -15.38 2.19 12.59
C ARG A 346 -14.61 3.42 13.08
N ILE A 347 -14.08 4.24 12.18
CA ILE A 347 -13.31 5.43 12.56
C ILE A 347 -14.26 6.61 12.80
N PRO A 348 -14.33 7.14 14.02
CA PRO A 348 -15.25 8.24 14.34
C PRO A 348 -14.82 9.55 13.66
N GLU A 349 -15.79 10.40 13.32
CA GLU A 349 -15.56 11.70 12.67
C GLU A 349 -14.67 12.63 13.52
N ALA A 350 -14.71 12.50 14.83
CA ALA A 350 -13.85 13.25 15.73
C ALA A 350 -12.37 12.84 15.70
N SER A 351 -12.04 11.72 15.08
CA SER A 351 -10.65 11.26 14.98
C SER A 351 -9.84 12.15 14.03
N PRO A 352 -8.61 12.56 14.40
CA PRO A 352 -7.70 13.24 13.47
C PRO A 352 -7.38 12.43 12.21
N LEU A 353 -7.63 11.12 12.22
CA LEU A 353 -7.45 10.22 11.07
C LEU A 353 -8.63 10.29 10.09
N TRP A 354 -9.80 10.77 10.53
CA TRP A 354 -11.06 10.63 9.81
C TRP A 354 -10.98 11.09 8.34
N LEU A 355 -10.49 12.31 8.09
CA LEU A 355 -10.41 12.83 6.72
C LEU A 355 -9.51 11.96 5.82
N SER A 356 -8.36 11.53 6.33
CA SER A 356 -7.46 10.66 5.58
C SER A 356 -8.08 9.30 5.29
N VAL A 357 -8.80 8.74 6.28
CA VAL A 357 -9.54 7.48 6.16
C VAL A 357 -10.68 7.60 5.14
N GLN A 358 -11.46 8.71 5.16
CA GLN A 358 -12.53 8.91 4.17
C GLN A 358 -11.99 9.04 2.74
N ILE A 359 -10.80 9.62 2.56
CA ILE A 359 -10.13 9.66 1.25
C ILE A 359 -9.73 8.25 0.81
N GLN A 360 -9.19 7.42 1.72
CA GLN A 360 -8.87 6.01 1.41
C GLN A 360 -10.16 5.22 1.08
N LYS A 361 -11.24 5.46 1.83
CA LYS A 361 -12.55 4.88 1.53
C LYS A 361 -13.03 5.21 0.12
N ALA A 362 -12.79 6.43 -0.37
CA ALA A 362 -13.10 6.79 -1.76
C ALA A 362 -12.28 5.98 -2.78
N PHE A 363 -11.00 5.68 -2.49
CA PHE A 363 -10.21 4.79 -3.34
C PHE A 363 -10.66 3.33 -3.26
N ALA A 364 -11.07 2.84 -2.09
CA ALA A 364 -11.66 1.50 -1.95
C ALA A 364 -12.96 1.36 -2.77
N LEU A 365 -13.84 2.36 -2.70
CA LEU A 365 -15.03 2.43 -3.56
C LEU A 365 -14.68 2.41 -5.05
N ASN A 366 -13.66 3.16 -5.44
CA ASN A 366 -13.15 3.14 -6.81
C ASN A 366 -12.63 1.76 -7.23
N SER A 367 -11.93 1.04 -6.34
CA SER A 367 -11.46 -0.32 -6.61
C SER A 367 -12.59 -1.34 -6.74
N LEU A 368 -13.77 -1.04 -6.19
CA LEU A 368 -15.01 -1.80 -6.36
C LEU A 368 -15.84 -1.34 -7.56
N GLU A 369 -15.29 -0.52 -8.45
CA GLU A 369 -16.00 0.11 -9.60
C GLU A 369 -17.21 0.98 -9.20
N ARG A 370 -17.31 1.37 -7.91
CA ARG A 370 -18.38 2.24 -7.36
C ARG A 370 -17.97 3.72 -7.48
N VAL A 371 -17.65 4.14 -8.72
CA VAL A 371 -17.02 5.44 -9.04
C VAL A 371 -17.89 6.64 -8.64
N ASP A 372 -19.19 6.58 -8.86
CA ASP A 372 -20.09 7.71 -8.55
C ASP A 372 -20.31 7.85 -7.04
N GLU A 373 -20.27 6.76 -6.27
CA GLU A 373 -20.28 6.81 -4.80
C GLU A 373 -18.97 7.41 -4.28
N SER A 374 -17.84 6.99 -4.85
CA SER A 374 -16.53 7.57 -4.54
C SER A 374 -16.52 9.08 -4.78
N LYS A 375 -17.03 9.52 -5.94
CA LYS A 375 -17.15 10.94 -6.27
C LYS A 375 -18.04 11.68 -5.27
N THR A 376 -19.22 11.14 -4.96
CA THR A 376 -20.16 11.72 -3.99
C THR A 376 -19.52 11.91 -2.62
N LEU A 377 -18.77 10.90 -2.15
CA LEU A 377 -18.04 11.00 -0.90
C LEU A 377 -16.99 12.12 -0.95
N LEU A 378 -16.17 12.18 -2.00
CA LEU A 378 -15.14 13.20 -2.15
C LEU A 378 -15.73 14.61 -2.28
N ASP A 379 -16.82 14.79 -3.01
CA ASP A 379 -17.52 16.07 -3.10
C ASP A 379 -18.02 16.55 -1.73
N SER A 380 -18.51 15.63 -0.88
CA SER A 380 -18.91 15.94 0.49
C SER A 380 -17.71 16.36 1.36
N LEU A 381 -16.57 15.69 1.20
CA LEU A 381 -15.34 16.02 1.92
C LEU A 381 -14.78 17.38 1.51
N ILE A 382 -14.84 17.70 0.21
CA ILE A 382 -14.45 19.01 -0.33
C ILE A 382 -15.34 20.13 0.26
N ALA A 383 -16.65 19.89 0.36
CA ALA A 383 -17.58 20.86 0.92
C ALA A 383 -17.31 21.09 2.43
N LYS A 384 -17.04 20.03 3.19
CA LYS A 384 -16.69 20.11 4.63
C LYS A 384 -15.30 20.72 4.88
N ASN A 385 -14.34 20.51 3.94
CA ASN A 385 -12.94 20.92 4.10
C ASN A 385 -12.47 21.77 2.91
N PRO A 386 -13.04 22.96 2.66
CA PRO A 386 -12.85 23.70 1.41
C PRO A 386 -11.42 24.25 1.20
N LYS A 387 -10.55 24.17 2.20
CA LYS A 387 -9.14 24.59 2.13
C LYS A 387 -8.17 23.41 2.04
N ASP A 388 -8.66 22.18 2.09
CA ASP A 388 -7.80 20.99 2.02
C ASP A 388 -7.68 20.51 0.57
N VAL A 389 -6.44 20.39 0.11
CA VAL A 389 -6.12 19.97 -1.26
C VAL A 389 -6.36 18.48 -1.48
N ARG A 390 -6.24 17.66 -0.44
CA ARG A 390 -6.22 16.19 -0.54
C ARG A 390 -7.48 15.58 -1.15
N PRO A 391 -8.71 15.97 -0.76
CA PRO A 391 -9.90 15.42 -1.40
C PRO A 391 -10.04 15.81 -2.88
N LEU A 392 -9.57 17.02 -3.26
CA LEU A 392 -9.57 17.49 -4.65
C LEU A 392 -8.55 16.70 -5.50
N ASP A 393 -7.36 16.44 -4.96
CA ASP A 393 -6.35 15.61 -5.61
C ASP A 393 -6.86 14.17 -5.81
N ALA A 394 -7.46 13.57 -4.77
CA ALA A 394 -8.07 12.26 -4.86
C ALA A 394 -9.18 12.20 -5.92
N LEU A 395 -10.07 13.19 -5.95
CA LEU A 395 -11.13 13.28 -6.97
C LEU A 395 -10.53 13.36 -8.38
N GLY A 396 -9.53 14.21 -8.56
CA GLY A 396 -8.84 14.34 -9.86
C GLY A 396 -8.21 13.02 -10.30
N ASN A 397 -7.54 12.31 -9.38
CA ASN A 397 -6.91 11.02 -9.68
C ASN A 397 -7.92 9.94 -10.07
N ILE A 398 -9.05 9.84 -9.36
CA ILE A 398 -10.12 8.88 -9.67
C ILE A 398 -10.79 9.23 -11.00
N MET A 399 -11.16 10.49 -11.21
CA MET A 399 -11.77 10.90 -12.49
C MET A 399 -10.84 10.64 -13.67
N ARG A 400 -9.54 10.91 -13.53
CA ARG A 400 -8.55 10.66 -14.56
C ARG A 400 -8.39 9.17 -14.88
N SER A 401 -8.43 8.28 -13.88
CA SER A 401 -8.33 6.83 -14.10
C SER A 401 -9.53 6.26 -14.88
N HIS A 402 -10.68 6.93 -14.81
CA HIS A 402 -11.88 6.60 -15.58
C HIS A 402 -12.06 7.48 -16.83
N GLU A 403 -10.99 8.12 -17.31
CA GLU A 403 -10.99 8.94 -18.52
C GLU A 403 -11.96 10.16 -18.50
N ARG A 404 -12.49 10.48 -17.31
CA ARG A 404 -13.31 11.68 -17.08
C ARG A 404 -12.41 12.92 -16.98
N TYR A 405 -11.60 13.16 -18.03
CA TYR A 405 -10.51 14.15 -18.02
C TYR A 405 -10.97 15.58 -17.75
N GLY A 406 -12.19 15.96 -18.16
CA GLY A 406 -12.76 17.27 -17.87
C GLY A 406 -12.94 17.49 -16.36
N GLU A 407 -13.54 16.53 -15.67
CA GLU A 407 -13.74 16.59 -14.21
C GLU A 407 -12.42 16.50 -13.47
N ALA A 408 -11.49 15.67 -13.94
CA ALA A 408 -10.14 15.57 -13.37
C ALA A 408 -9.40 16.91 -13.45
N ARG A 409 -9.38 17.56 -14.63
CA ARG A 409 -8.79 18.88 -14.83
C ARG A 409 -9.38 19.92 -13.89
N ASP A 410 -10.69 19.93 -13.75
CA ASP A 410 -11.39 20.90 -12.91
C ASP A 410 -11.06 20.68 -11.41
N ALA A 411 -11.00 19.43 -10.96
CA ALA A 411 -10.58 19.08 -9.60
C ALA A 411 -9.13 19.52 -9.32
N TYR A 412 -8.19 19.20 -10.20
CA TYR A 412 -6.78 19.63 -10.06
C TYR A 412 -6.65 21.16 -10.12
N SER A 413 -7.44 21.86 -10.95
CA SER A 413 -7.40 23.31 -11.03
C SER A 413 -7.85 23.96 -9.72
N ARG A 414 -8.89 23.43 -9.09
CA ARG A 414 -9.33 23.87 -7.75
C ARG A 414 -8.26 23.56 -6.70
N ALA A 415 -7.64 22.37 -6.75
CA ALA A 415 -6.54 21.99 -5.85
C ALA A 415 -5.35 22.96 -5.96
N ILE A 416 -4.90 23.26 -7.17
CA ILE A 416 -3.79 24.18 -7.45
C ILE A 416 -4.12 25.61 -6.98
N ALA A 417 -5.37 26.06 -7.14
CA ALA A 417 -5.79 27.38 -6.68
C ALA A 417 -5.68 27.56 -5.16
N LEU A 418 -5.72 26.47 -4.38
CA LEU A 418 -5.50 26.48 -2.93
C LEU A 418 -4.02 26.59 -2.53
N ILE A 419 -3.08 26.51 -3.50
CA ILE A 419 -1.63 26.49 -3.25
C ILE A 419 -0.99 27.75 -3.82
N PRO A 420 -0.98 28.88 -3.10
CA PRO A 420 -0.47 30.15 -3.64
C PRO A 420 1.06 30.14 -3.90
N LYS A 421 1.80 29.29 -3.19
CA LYS A 421 3.26 29.12 -3.34
C LYS A 421 3.60 27.63 -3.48
N PRO A 422 3.51 27.07 -4.69
CA PRO A 422 3.80 25.66 -4.91
C PRO A 422 5.27 25.35 -4.64
N THR A 423 5.49 24.22 -3.97
CA THR A 423 6.81 23.64 -3.64
C THR A 423 7.10 22.43 -4.51
N LYS A 424 8.27 21.83 -4.34
CA LYS A 424 8.63 20.57 -5.02
C LYS A 424 7.59 19.47 -4.84
N ASP A 425 6.92 19.39 -3.69
CA ASP A 425 5.96 18.33 -3.39
C ASP A 425 4.64 18.44 -4.20
N ASN A 426 4.43 19.57 -4.88
CA ASN A 426 3.23 19.82 -5.67
C ASN A 426 3.38 19.51 -7.16
N TRP A 427 4.53 18.99 -7.61
CA TRP A 427 4.76 18.70 -9.03
C TRP A 427 3.70 17.76 -9.62
N ALA A 428 3.25 16.77 -8.84
CA ALA A 428 2.31 15.75 -9.28
C ALA A 428 0.94 16.32 -9.67
N LEU A 429 0.46 17.38 -8.99
CA LEU A 429 -0.80 18.07 -9.35
C LEU A 429 -0.70 18.70 -10.74
N TYR A 430 0.41 19.38 -11.03
CA TYR A 430 0.63 19.98 -12.35
C TYR A 430 0.81 18.91 -13.43
N TYR A 431 1.55 17.85 -13.14
CA TYR A 431 1.69 16.71 -14.05
C TYR A 431 0.33 16.09 -14.39
N SER A 432 -0.47 15.76 -13.38
CA SER A 432 -1.77 15.11 -13.56
C SER A 432 -2.77 16.01 -14.30
N ARG A 433 -2.76 17.33 -14.04
CA ARG A 433 -3.57 18.30 -14.82
C ARG A 433 -3.05 18.43 -16.26
N GLY A 434 -1.74 18.44 -16.44
CA GLY A 434 -1.12 18.48 -17.77
C GLY A 434 -1.49 17.26 -18.62
N VAL A 435 -1.47 16.06 -18.04
CA VAL A 435 -1.98 14.84 -18.70
C VAL A 435 -3.46 14.97 -19.05
N SER A 436 -4.28 15.47 -18.12
CA SER A 436 -5.72 15.66 -18.38
C SER A 436 -5.99 16.67 -19.52
N ASN A 437 -5.23 17.78 -19.57
CA ASN A 437 -5.30 18.76 -20.63
C ASN A 437 -4.88 18.18 -22.00
N GLU A 438 -3.81 17.35 -22.02
CA GLU A 438 -3.37 16.67 -23.25
C GLU A 438 -4.46 15.74 -23.79
N ARG A 439 -5.09 14.94 -22.92
CA ARG A 439 -6.20 14.05 -23.31
C ARG A 439 -7.42 14.83 -23.81
N LEU A 440 -7.65 16.02 -23.31
CA LEU A 440 -8.68 16.96 -23.79
C LEU A 440 -8.26 17.70 -25.06
N LYS A 441 -7.06 17.42 -25.61
CA LYS A 441 -6.49 18.08 -26.79
C LYS A 441 -6.15 19.57 -26.57
N ASP A 442 -6.04 20.01 -25.33
CA ASP A 442 -5.56 21.35 -24.97
C ASP A 442 -4.05 21.31 -24.72
N TRP A 443 -3.29 21.20 -25.82
CA TRP A 443 -1.84 21.09 -25.76
C TRP A 443 -1.15 22.32 -25.13
N PRO A 444 -1.53 23.56 -25.41
CA PRO A 444 -0.88 24.71 -24.77
C PRO A 444 -0.98 24.68 -23.23
N ALA A 445 -2.13 24.31 -22.68
CA ALA A 445 -2.30 24.15 -21.23
C ALA A 445 -1.51 22.95 -20.69
N ALA A 446 -1.51 21.83 -21.42
CA ALA A 446 -0.75 20.63 -21.08
C ALA A 446 0.75 20.93 -20.98
N GLU A 447 1.32 21.55 -22.00
CA GLU A 447 2.75 21.89 -22.04
C GLU A 447 3.15 22.85 -20.91
N ALA A 448 2.31 23.86 -20.64
CA ALA A 448 2.55 24.80 -19.54
C ALA A 448 2.59 24.09 -18.18
N ASP A 449 1.65 23.17 -17.92
CA ASP A 449 1.59 22.40 -16.70
C ASP A 449 2.76 21.42 -16.57
N LEU A 450 3.12 20.69 -17.62
CA LEU A 450 4.26 19.76 -17.60
C LEU A 450 5.58 20.51 -17.37
N LYS A 451 5.78 21.67 -18.01
CA LYS A 451 6.94 22.54 -17.73
C LYS A 451 6.95 23.05 -16.30
N LYS A 452 5.78 23.38 -15.74
CA LYS A 452 5.67 23.79 -14.35
C LYS A 452 6.01 22.66 -13.38
N ALA A 453 5.56 21.43 -13.67
CA ALA A 453 5.94 20.24 -12.89
C ALA A 453 7.47 20.04 -12.86
N LEU A 454 8.15 20.13 -14.01
CA LEU A 454 9.61 20.04 -14.09
C LEU A 454 10.32 21.22 -13.41
N ALA A 455 9.74 22.41 -13.42
CA ALA A 455 10.31 23.56 -12.70
C ALA A 455 10.27 23.36 -11.17
N LEU A 456 9.26 22.62 -10.67
CA LEU A 456 9.12 22.27 -9.25
C LEU A 456 10.03 21.08 -8.87
N SER A 457 10.09 20.06 -9.71
CA SER A 457 10.92 18.86 -9.52
C SER A 457 11.61 18.45 -10.82
N PRO A 458 12.88 18.91 -11.06
CA PRO A 458 13.58 18.76 -12.35
C PRO A 458 14.05 17.33 -12.68
N GLU A 459 13.92 16.40 -11.75
CA GLU A 459 14.38 15.01 -11.90
C GLU A 459 13.23 13.98 -11.90
N GLU A 460 11.99 14.44 -12.09
CA GLU A 460 10.85 13.54 -12.21
C GLU A 460 10.87 12.85 -13.57
N SER A 461 11.33 11.61 -13.57
CA SER A 461 11.52 10.81 -14.79
C SER A 461 10.23 10.67 -15.59
N VAL A 462 9.08 10.52 -14.93
CA VAL A 462 7.78 10.40 -15.58
C VAL A 462 7.39 11.68 -16.34
N VAL A 463 7.68 12.86 -15.77
CA VAL A 463 7.36 14.14 -16.43
C VAL A 463 8.34 14.40 -17.58
N LEU A 464 9.63 14.11 -17.38
CA LEU A 464 10.65 14.20 -18.44
C LEU A 464 10.27 13.32 -19.64
N ASN A 465 9.91 12.06 -19.38
CA ASN A 465 9.53 11.15 -20.45
C ASN A 465 8.25 11.61 -21.14
N TYR A 466 7.21 11.97 -20.37
CA TYR A 466 5.93 12.36 -20.94
C TYR A 466 6.01 13.61 -21.83
N LEU A 467 6.66 14.67 -21.33
CA LEU A 467 6.82 15.91 -22.11
C LEU A 467 7.75 15.69 -23.31
N GLY A 468 8.85 14.96 -23.13
CA GLY A 468 9.78 14.63 -24.20
C GLY A 468 9.12 13.82 -25.31
N TYR A 469 8.40 12.75 -24.96
CA TYR A 469 7.65 11.94 -25.90
C TYR A 469 6.60 12.75 -26.66
N SER A 470 5.77 13.54 -25.94
CA SER A 470 4.74 14.37 -26.55
C SER A 470 5.33 15.39 -27.55
N TRP A 471 6.50 15.96 -27.26
CA TRP A 471 7.18 16.85 -28.21
C TRP A 471 7.71 16.11 -29.43
N VAL A 472 8.28 14.91 -29.26
CA VAL A 472 8.73 14.07 -30.38
C VAL A 472 7.57 13.72 -31.29
N ASP A 473 6.45 13.30 -30.71
CA ASP A 473 5.26 12.90 -31.47
C ASP A 473 4.69 14.06 -32.29
N GLN A 474 4.70 15.26 -31.74
CA GLN A 474 4.26 16.48 -32.43
C GLN A 474 5.33 17.13 -33.32
N GLY A 475 6.56 16.59 -33.36
CA GLY A 475 7.67 17.18 -34.13
C GLY A 475 8.22 18.48 -33.55
N MET A 476 7.98 18.74 -32.24
CA MET A 476 8.36 19.98 -31.56
C MET A 476 9.59 19.79 -30.69
N HIS A 477 10.39 20.83 -30.54
CA HIS A 477 11.53 20.88 -29.59
C HIS A 477 12.42 19.63 -29.58
N LEU A 478 12.63 18.98 -30.72
CA LEU A 478 13.21 17.64 -30.87
C LEU A 478 14.54 17.43 -30.11
N LYS A 479 15.43 18.43 -30.10
CA LYS A 479 16.69 18.35 -29.35
C LYS A 479 16.44 18.26 -27.84
N THR A 480 15.63 19.15 -27.30
CA THR A 480 15.30 19.17 -25.86
C THR A 480 14.51 17.93 -25.46
N ALA A 481 13.58 17.50 -26.32
CA ALA A 481 12.81 16.29 -26.16
C ALA A 481 13.70 15.05 -26.00
N MET A 482 14.68 14.90 -26.89
CA MET A 482 15.68 13.81 -26.82
C MET A 482 16.51 13.88 -25.52
N ASP A 483 16.92 15.08 -25.10
CA ASP A 483 17.67 15.23 -23.85
C ASP A 483 16.82 14.85 -22.62
N TYR A 484 15.52 15.18 -22.63
CA TYR A 484 14.59 14.80 -21.56
C TYR A 484 14.37 13.29 -21.51
N ILE A 485 14.12 12.65 -22.66
CA ILE A 485 13.91 11.21 -22.72
C ILE A 485 15.18 10.46 -22.30
N ARG A 486 16.36 10.87 -22.77
CA ARG A 486 17.65 10.30 -22.33
C ARG A 486 17.85 10.43 -20.83
N LYS A 487 17.49 11.59 -20.24
CA LYS A 487 17.56 11.80 -18.79
C LYS A 487 16.60 10.87 -18.06
N ALA A 488 15.39 10.67 -18.55
CA ALA A 488 14.41 9.74 -17.97
C ALA A 488 14.93 8.29 -17.98
N VAL A 489 15.47 7.83 -19.11
CA VAL A 489 16.10 6.50 -19.22
C VAL A 489 17.30 6.36 -18.27
N LYS A 490 18.14 7.39 -18.14
CA LYS A 490 19.26 7.38 -17.19
C LYS A 490 18.82 7.24 -15.74
N LEU A 491 17.69 7.86 -15.38
CA LEU A 491 17.13 7.80 -14.02
C LEU A 491 16.47 6.44 -13.72
N LYS A 492 15.87 5.81 -14.73
CA LYS A 492 15.21 4.49 -14.63
C LYS A 492 15.54 3.63 -15.86
N PRO A 493 16.74 3.05 -15.92
CA PRO A 493 17.21 2.33 -17.11
C PRO A 493 16.47 1.02 -17.39
N GLU A 494 15.81 0.45 -16.41
CA GLU A 494 15.02 -0.79 -16.52
C GLU A 494 13.52 -0.55 -16.75
N ASP A 495 13.13 0.70 -17.01
CA ASP A 495 11.74 1.03 -17.35
C ASP A 495 11.55 0.91 -18.87
N GLY A 496 10.92 -0.18 -19.32
CA GLY A 496 10.72 -0.47 -20.75
C GLY A 496 9.95 0.62 -21.49
N TYR A 497 9.06 1.35 -20.84
CA TYR A 497 8.32 2.47 -21.44
C TYR A 497 9.22 3.67 -21.73
N TYR A 498 10.22 3.93 -20.90
CA TYR A 498 11.17 5.01 -21.15
C TYR A 498 12.16 4.63 -22.24
N VAL A 499 12.59 3.37 -22.27
CA VAL A 499 13.46 2.84 -23.32
C VAL A 499 12.73 2.83 -24.67
N ASP A 500 11.44 2.46 -24.70
CA ASP A 500 10.58 2.56 -25.89
C ASP A 500 10.48 4.01 -26.39
N SER A 501 10.20 4.96 -25.48
CA SER A 501 10.15 6.38 -25.83
C SER A 501 11.46 6.88 -26.46
N LEU A 502 12.60 6.39 -25.98
CA LEU A 502 13.91 6.70 -26.56
C LEU A 502 14.07 6.09 -27.97
N GLY A 503 13.68 4.83 -28.13
CA GLY A 503 13.72 4.14 -29.42
C GLY A 503 12.79 4.83 -30.43
N TRP A 504 11.56 5.15 -30.01
CA TRP A 504 10.61 5.88 -30.84
C TRP A 504 11.12 7.29 -31.25
N ALA A 505 11.75 8.00 -30.30
CA ALA A 505 12.37 9.28 -30.60
C ALA A 505 13.47 9.15 -31.65
N TYR A 506 14.34 8.13 -31.58
CA TYR A 506 15.31 7.85 -32.63
C TYR A 506 14.66 7.51 -33.96
N PHE A 507 13.59 6.73 -33.96
CA PHE A 507 12.81 6.40 -35.15
C PHE A 507 12.25 7.65 -35.83
N ARG A 508 11.60 8.53 -35.07
CA ARG A 508 11.03 9.79 -35.56
C ARG A 508 12.10 10.76 -36.09
N LEU A 509 13.31 10.69 -35.56
CA LEU A 509 14.48 11.48 -36.01
C LEU A 509 15.24 10.82 -37.18
N GLY A 510 14.83 9.64 -37.65
CA GLY A 510 15.45 8.93 -38.76
C GLY A 510 16.73 8.16 -38.40
N ASN A 511 17.12 8.10 -37.12
CA ASN A 511 18.24 7.28 -36.67
C ASN A 511 17.79 5.83 -36.43
N LEU A 512 17.52 5.14 -37.56
CA LEU A 512 16.91 3.81 -37.52
C LEU A 512 17.75 2.73 -36.82
N PRO A 513 19.12 2.69 -36.93
CA PRO A 513 19.91 1.72 -36.17
C PRO A 513 19.75 1.88 -34.66
N ALA A 514 19.87 3.11 -34.14
CA ALA A 514 19.69 3.38 -32.73
C ALA A 514 18.24 3.16 -32.27
N ALA A 515 17.25 3.38 -33.16
CA ALA A 515 15.86 3.09 -32.86
C ALA A 515 15.66 1.60 -32.59
N VAL A 516 16.15 0.74 -33.50
CA VAL A 516 16.01 -0.74 -33.36
C VAL A 516 16.71 -1.22 -32.10
N GLU A 517 17.95 -0.76 -31.83
CA GLU A 517 18.69 -1.15 -30.62
C GLU A 517 17.90 -0.86 -29.32
N GLN A 518 17.32 0.34 -29.21
CA GLN A 518 16.55 0.70 -28.02
C GLN A 518 15.19 -0.02 -27.97
N LEU A 519 14.50 -0.20 -29.10
CA LEU A 519 13.22 -0.89 -29.14
C LEU A 519 13.34 -2.40 -28.88
N GLU A 520 14.42 -3.04 -29.34
CA GLU A 520 14.73 -4.44 -28.98
C GLU A 520 14.89 -4.55 -27.46
N ARG A 521 15.66 -3.65 -26.84
CA ARG A 521 15.80 -3.59 -25.39
C ARG A 521 14.45 -3.31 -24.69
N ALA A 522 13.62 -2.45 -25.24
CA ALA A 522 12.29 -2.16 -24.67
C ALA A 522 11.39 -3.41 -24.68
N VAL A 523 11.41 -4.21 -25.78
CA VAL A 523 10.69 -5.50 -25.87
C VAL A 523 11.26 -6.52 -24.88
N GLU A 524 12.58 -6.58 -24.67
CA GLU A 524 13.19 -7.46 -23.64
C GLU A 524 12.68 -7.12 -22.23
N LEU A 525 12.51 -5.82 -21.93
CA LEU A 525 12.02 -5.33 -20.63
C LEU A 525 10.48 -5.50 -20.48
N ARG A 526 9.73 -5.38 -21.59
CA ARG A 526 8.26 -5.42 -21.64
C ARG A 526 7.75 -6.17 -22.86
N PRO A 527 7.95 -7.49 -22.90
CA PRO A 527 7.50 -8.31 -24.04
C PRO A 527 5.98 -8.41 -24.16
N ASP A 528 5.26 -8.07 -23.09
CA ASP A 528 3.81 -8.12 -22.92
C ASP A 528 3.08 -6.84 -23.35
N ASP A 529 3.79 -5.81 -23.83
CA ASP A 529 3.17 -4.55 -24.23
C ASP A 529 2.94 -4.48 -25.75
N PRO A 530 1.70 -4.27 -26.22
CA PRO A 530 1.38 -4.24 -27.64
C PRO A 530 2.00 -3.06 -28.39
N VAL A 531 2.12 -1.87 -27.75
CA VAL A 531 2.65 -0.67 -28.37
C VAL A 531 4.15 -0.77 -28.60
N ILE A 532 4.87 -1.30 -27.63
CA ILE A 532 6.33 -1.52 -27.72
C ILE A 532 6.67 -2.51 -28.85
N ASN A 533 5.89 -3.59 -28.97
CA ASN A 533 6.05 -4.54 -30.09
C ASN A 533 5.72 -3.91 -31.45
N ASP A 534 4.68 -3.05 -31.52
CA ASP A 534 4.36 -2.31 -32.75
C ASP A 534 5.50 -1.38 -33.17
N HIS A 535 6.04 -0.60 -32.25
CA HIS A 535 7.17 0.30 -32.49
C HIS A 535 8.41 -0.44 -33.00
N LEU A 536 8.75 -1.60 -32.41
CA LEU A 536 9.85 -2.43 -32.90
C LEU A 536 9.58 -2.98 -34.31
N GLY A 537 8.33 -3.36 -34.59
CA GLY A 537 7.88 -3.76 -35.91
C GLY A 537 8.10 -2.65 -36.94
N ASP A 538 7.70 -1.44 -36.62
CA ASP A 538 7.84 -0.27 -37.49
C ASP A 538 9.33 0.05 -37.76
N ALA A 539 10.16 0.02 -36.74
CA ALA A 539 11.60 0.27 -36.87
C ALA A 539 12.29 -0.84 -37.68
N SER A 540 11.98 -2.09 -37.42
CA SER A 540 12.51 -3.26 -38.16
C SER A 540 12.16 -3.23 -39.63
N TRP A 541 10.91 -2.85 -39.96
CA TRP A 541 10.48 -2.68 -41.35
C TRP A 541 11.31 -1.63 -42.10
N ARG A 542 11.59 -0.50 -41.45
CA ARG A 542 12.35 0.61 -42.05
C ARG A 542 13.82 0.28 -42.33
N ILE A 543 14.43 -0.63 -41.56
CA ILE A 543 15.81 -1.09 -41.82
C ILE A 543 15.86 -2.33 -42.74
N GLY A 544 14.72 -2.79 -43.28
CA GLY A 544 14.63 -3.90 -44.22
C GLY A 544 14.44 -5.28 -43.58
N ARG A 545 14.34 -5.39 -42.24
CA ARG A 545 14.08 -6.63 -41.49
C ARG A 545 12.57 -6.97 -41.53
N LYS A 546 12.07 -7.17 -42.76
CA LYS A 546 10.61 -7.22 -43.02
C LYS A 546 9.91 -8.43 -42.40
N LEU A 547 10.58 -9.55 -42.29
CA LEU A 547 10.01 -10.75 -41.67
C LEU A 547 9.86 -10.57 -40.17
N GLU A 548 10.90 -10.04 -39.51
CA GLU A 548 10.90 -9.76 -38.09
C GLU A 548 9.85 -8.68 -37.74
N ALA A 549 9.72 -7.65 -38.56
CA ALA A 549 8.68 -6.64 -38.42
C ALA A 549 7.27 -7.25 -38.37
N LYS A 550 7.00 -8.19 -39.30
CA LYS A 550 5.69 -8.89 -39.31
C LYS A 550 5.46 -9.73 -38.08
N TYR A 551 6.50 -10.39 -37.53
CA TYR A 551 6.36 -11.13 -36.29
C TYR A 551 6.08 -10.20 -35.10
N GLN A 552 6.73 -9.05 -35.02
CA GLN A 552 6.49 -8.07 -33.97
C GLN A 552 5.05 -7.48 -34.04
N TRP A 553 4.55 -7.17 -35.22
CA TRP A 553 3.15 -6.73 -35.39
C TRP A 553 2.15 -7.85 -35.06
N GLN A 554 2.45 -9.13 -35.38
CA GLN A 554 1.62 -10.25 -35.01
C GLN A 554 1.63 -10.45 -33.47
N GLN A 555 2.78 -10.29 -32.84
CA GLN A 555 2.90 -10.32 -31.38
C GLN A 555 2.09 -9.20 -30.77
N SER A 556 2.22 -7.96 -31.25
CA SER A 556 1.41 -6.81 -30.80
C SER A 556 -0.09 -7.13 -30.89
N LEU A 557 -0.54 -7.68 -32.03
CA LEU A 557 -1.95 -8.03 -32.23
C LEU A 557 -2.43 -9.12 -31.24
N SER A 558 -1.57 -10.11 -30.93
CA SER A 558 -1.90 -11.18 -29.98
C SER A 558 -2.07 -10.69 -28.54
N LEU A 559 -1.46 -9.57 -28.21
CA LEU A 559 -1.49 -8.93 -26.88
C LEU A 559 -2.75 -8.07 -26.65
N LYS A 560 -3.75 -8.18 -27.54
CA LYS A 560 -5.04 -7.47 -27.45
C LYS A 560 -4.88 -5.95 -27.35
N PRO A 561 -4.31 -5.30 -28.36
CA PRO A 561 -4.19 -3.84 -28.43
C PRO A 561 -5.57 -3.17 -28.48
N GLU A 562 -5.60 -1.84 -28.36
CA GLU A 562 -6.85 -1.06 -28.49
C GLU A 562 -7.48 -1.25 -29.88
N SER A 563 -8.82 -1.10 -29.97
CA SER A 563 -9.57 -1.42 -31.16
C SER A 563 -9.17 -0.63 -32.43
N ASP A 564 -8.71 0.61 -32.25
CA ASP A 564 -8.20 1.45 -33.33
C ASP A 564 -6.81 1.00 -33.82
N GLN A 565 -5.97 0.46 -32.93
CA GLN A 565 -4.66 -0.09 -33.26
C GLN A 565 -4.78 -1.45 -34.00
N VAL A 566 -5.81 -2.25 -33.71
CA VAL A 566 -6.06 -3.53 -34.40
C VAL A 566 -6.11 -3.34 -35.90
N VAL A 567 -6.89 -2.38 -36.37
CA VAL A 567 -7.07 -2.11 -37.82
C VAL A 567 -5.75 -1.73 -38.49
N GLU A 568 -4.95 -0.88 -37.81
CA GLU A 568 -3.65 -0.46 -38.36
C GLU A 568 -2.62 -1.58 -38.35
N LEU A 569 -2.57 -2.42 -37.29
CA LEU A 569 -1.71 -3.58 -37.21
C LEU A 569 -2.03 -4.62 -38.28
N GLU A 570 -3.31 -4.94 -38.51
CA GLU A 570 -3.73 -5.85 -39.59
C GLU A 570 -3.30 -5.35 -40.97
N LYS A 571 -3.38 -4.05 -41.19
CA LYS A 571 -2.92 -3.42 -42.42
C LYS A 571 -1.39 -3.53 -42.55
N LYS A 572 -0.63 -3.19 -41.49
CA LYS A 572 0.83 -3.32 -41.45
C LYS A 572 1.29 -4.76 -41.75
N ILE A 573 0.63 -5.76 -41.17
CA ILE A 573 0.92 -7.19 -41.40
C ILE A 573 0.72 -7.57 -42.88
N LYS A 574 -0.37 -7.10 -43.51
CA LYS A 574 -0.73 -7.44 -44.89
C LYS A 574 0.17 -6.72 -45.90
N THR A 575 0.32 -5.39 -45.77
CA THR A 575 0.91 -4.54 -46.81
C THR A 575 2.27 -3.95 -46.43
N GLY A 576 2.66 -4.07 -45.18
CA GLY A 576 3.82 -3.34 -44.62
C GLY A 576 3.52 -1.86 -44.37
N LEU A 577 4.53 -1.13 -43.90
CA LEU A 577 4.45 0.33 -43.81
C LEU A 577 4.54 0.95 -45.22
N ALA A 578 3.73 1.95 -45.46
CA ALA A 578 3.91 2.83 -46.62
C ALA A 578 5.31 3.45 -46.62
N ASP A 579 5.87 3.72 -47.78
CA ASP A 579 7.15 4.43 -47.87
C ASP A 579 7.06 5.76 -47.14
N ALA A 580 8.13 6.13 -46.42
CA ALA A 580 8.16 7.43 -45.75
C ALA A 580 7.96 8.52 -46.83
N PRO A 581 7.08 9.52 -46.59
CA PRO A 581 7.05 10.66 -47.46
C PRO A 581 8.46 11.22 -47.58
N GLU A 582 8.97 11.42 -48.79
CA GLU A 582 10.28 12.05 -49.00
C GLU A 582 10.33 13.32 -48.18
N THR A 583 11.04 13.32 -47.08
CA THR A 583 11.42 14.55 -46.39
C THR A 583 12.22 15.35 -47.37
N LYS A 584 11.63 16.35 -48.00
CA LYS A 584 12.35 17.38 -48.71
C LYS A 584 13.45 17.83 -47.76
N ALA A 585 14.68 17.61 -48.14
CA ALA A 585 15.84 18.09 -47.44
C ALA A 585 15.69 19.61 -47.27
N ALA A 586 15.14 20.05 -46.18
CA ALA A 586 15.12 21.43 -45.80
C ALA A 586 16.55 21.81 -45.48
N ASP A 587 17.17 22.40 -46.49
CA ASP A 587 18.27 23.36 -46.45
C ASP A 587 19.31 23.17 -45.31
N ARG A 588 20.29 22.24 -45.55
CA ARG A 588 21.52 22.20 -44.79
C ARG A 588 22.59 23.12 -45.37
N THR A 589 22.22 24.30 -45.85
CA THR A 589 23.16 25.34 -46.29
C THR A 589 22.65 26.69 -45.84
N GLY A 590 23.01 27.08 -44.65
CA GLY A 590 22.71 28.39 -44.09
C GLY A 590 23.54 28.68 -42.86
N ASP A 591 24.78 29.16 -43.08
CA ASP A 591 25.54 30.10 -42.25
C ASP A 591 26.26 29.59 -40.98
N ALA A 592 27.36 28.90 -41.25
CA ALA A 592 28.45 28.80 -40.27
C ALA A 592 29.76 29.35 -40.83
N SER A 593 29.75 30.56 -41.44
CA SER A 593 30.97 31.23 -41.89
C SER A 593 30.76 32.73 -41.98
N GLN A 594 30.59 33.40 -40.86
CA GLN A 594 30.91 34.85 -40.73
C GLN A 594 30.57 35.34 -39.33
N LYS A 595 31.52 35.26 -38.42
CA LYS A 595 31.84 36.23 -37.34
C LYS A 595 32.93 35.71 -36.41
N LEU A 596 34.13 35.53 -37.03
CA LEU A 596 35.39 35.61 -36.33
C LEU A 596 36.18 36.69 -37.07
N GLN A 597 35.87 37.95 -36.73
CA GLN A 597 36.72 39.15 -36.93
C GLN A 597 35.89 40.39 -36.66
N ARG A 598 35.84 40.80 -35.42
CA ARG A 598 36.06 42.17 -34.92
C ARG A 598 35.93 42.20 -33.41
#